data_f46ce6563d5c832afd9c67925e7aed31
#
_entry.id   f46ce6563d5c832afd9c67925e7aed31
#
_cell.length_a   1.000
_cell.length_b   1.000
_cell.length_c   1.000
_cell.angle_alpha   90.00
_cell.angle_beta   90.00
_cell.angle_gamma   90.00
#
_symmetry.space_group_name_H-M   'P 1'
#
loop_
_entity.id
_entity.type
_entity.pdbx_description
1 polymer ?
#
loop_
_entity_poly.entity_id
_entity_poly.type
_entity_poly.pdbx_seq_one_letter_code
_entity_poly.pdbx_strand_id
1 'polypeptide(L)'
;MNTTRHTVAVNGTELHYVTAGNTGTPVLLVHGFPESWWAFHRVIPLLARTHRVTAVDLRGWGDSSHADGDYDSATVAEDLHQLVGHLGHLGQGPVHLAAQDISGGAAFRFAAAHPEDVLSFTGTEMGLAGFGLEGLADITHGGSWHIGALTAPGIPELLLAGREREFLGEWAFPAMTAVPGAVTAEDITEFTRAFARPDGWRGAVGLYRSMLAEGDEIRTIASTTPLTVPTLAIGGSGGPFTETTLNQVTDGTVESVQLENVGHHVPLEAPEAFATALLAFIDGVDNDRSTD
;
A
#
# COMPACT_ATOMS: atom_id res chain seq x y z
N MET A 1 -7.87 -21.07 1.70
CA MET A 1 -7.09 -21.01 2.95
C MET A 1 -7.75 -19.96 3.83
N ASN A 2 -7.92 -20.22 5.11
CA ASN A 2 -8.59 -19.25 5.98
C ASN A 2 -7.57 -18.24 6.51
N THR A 3 -7.94 -16.95 6.46
CA THR A 3 -7.20 -15.89 7.17
C THR A 3 -7.64 -15.82 8.62
N THR A 4 -6.72 -15.46 9.52
CA THR A 4 -7.03 -15.15 10.92
C THR A 4 -6.98 -13.63 11.10
N ARG A 5 -7.98 -13.06 11.75
CA ARG A 5 -8.09 -11.62 12.04
C ARG A 5 -7.47 -11.29 13.39
N HIS A 6 -6.78 -10.18 13.46
CA HIS A 6 -6.11 -9.69 14.66
C HIS A 6 -6.27 -8.17 14.78
N THR A 7 -6.06 -7.67 16.00
CA THR A 7 -5.87 -6.25 16.26
C THR A 7 -4.64 -6.04 17.14
N VAL A 8 -3.98 -4.91 17.01
CA VAL A 8 -2.84 -4.51 17.82
C VAL A 8 -2.86 -3.01 18.08
N ALA A 9 -2.58 -2.64 19.32
CA ALA A 9 -2.39 -1.23 19.68
C ALA A 9 -0.95 -0.81 19.36
N VAL A 10 -0.79 0.16 18.48
CA VAL A 10 0.49 0.75 18.04
C VAL A 10 0.33 2.25 17.88
N ASN A 11 1.35 3.03 18.17
CA ASN A 11 1.44 4.46 17.87
C ASN A 11 0.14 5.25 18.10
N GLY A 12 -0.57 4.99 19.21
CA GLY A 12 -1.82 5.69 19.59
C GLY A 12 -3.06 5.32 18.77
N THR A 13 -3.00 4.24 17.99
CA THR A 13 -4.15 3.68 17.26
C THR A 13 -4.27 2.17 17.50
N GLU A 14 -5.35 1.56 17.07
CA GLU A 14 -5.49 0.11 16.96
C GLU A 14 -5.56 -0.27 15.48
N LEU A 15 -4.58 -1.03 15.01
CA LEU A 15 -4.57 -1.57 13.66
C LEU A 15 -5.22 -2.94 13.62
N HIS A 16 -6.09 -3.13 12.64
CA HIS A 16 -6.57 -4.44 12.22
C HIS A 16 -5.62 -5.03 11.18
N TYR A 17 -5.33 -6.31 11.27
CA TYR A 17 -4.59 -7.05 10.25
C TYR A 17 -5.07 -8.49 10.16
N VAL A 18 -4.80 -9.13 9.03
CA VAL A 18 -5.07 -10.55 8.82
C VAL A 18 -3.77 -11.29 8.58
N THR A 19 -3.72 -12.54 9.02
CA THR A 19 -2.57 -13.43 8.79
C THR A 19 -2.98 -14.72 8.10
N ALA A 20 -2.06 -15.28 7.29
CA ALA A 20 -2.18 -16.60 6.68
C ALA A 20 -0.79 -17.20 6.47
N GLY A 21 -0.71 -18.54 6.37
CA GLY A 21 0.57 -19.24 6.26
C GLY A 21 1.29 -19.37 7.61
N ASN A 22 2.23 -20.31 7.69
CA ASN A 22 2.96 -20.60 8.93
C ASN A 22 4.43 -20.99 8.68
N THR A 23 4.89 -20.88 7.45
CA THR A 23 6.25 -21.23 7.01
C THR A 23 6.88 -20.10 6.22
N GLY A 24 8.16 -20.19 5.94
CA GLY A 24 8.91 -19.22 5.13
C GLY A 24 9.11 -17.87 5.84
N THR A 25 9.66 -16.93 5.12
CA THR A 25 9.89 -15.56 5.56
C THR A 25 8.59 -14.76 5.62
N PRO A 26 8.50 -13.74 6.49
CA PRO A 26 7.29 -12.93 6.61
C PRO A 26 7.12 -11.95 5.45
N VAL A 27 5.89 -11.81 4.96
CA VAL A 27 5.48 -10.82 3.95
C VAL A 27 4.42 -9.89 4.56
N LEU A 28 4.66 -8.58 4.52
CA LEU A 28 3.71 -7.56 4.92
C LEU A 28 3.14 -6.86 3.68
N LEU A 29 1.82 -6.95 3.50
CA LEU A 29 1.07 -6.33 2.41
C LEU A 29 0.36 -5.08 2.93
N VAL A 30 0.59 -3.94 2.24
CA VAL A 30 0.04 -2.63 2.59
C VAL A 30 -0.77 -2.09 1.42
N HIS A 31 -2.06 -1.89 1.63
CA HIS A 31 -3.01 -1.47 0.60
C HIS A 31 -2.91 0.02 0.27
N GLY A 32 -3.46 0.40 -0.88
CA GLY A 32 -3.64 1.77 -1.33
C GLY A 32 -5.08 2.28 -1.22
N PHE A 33 -5.41 3.28 -2.04
CA PHE A 33 -6.75 3.86 -2.15
C PHE A 33 -7.50 3.24 -3.35
N PRO A 34 -8.79 2.99 -3.25
CA PRO A 34 -9.66 3.09 -2.07
C PRO A 34 -9.90 1.72 -1.40
N GLU A 35 -8.86 1.10 -0.93
CA GLU A 35 -8.82 -0.31 -0.57
C GLU A 35 -8.74 -0.53 0.96
N SER A 36 -8.52 -1.77 1.34
CA SER A 36 -8.21 -2.29 2.67
C SER A 36 -7.36 -3.56 2.49
N TRP A 37 -7.07 -4.30 3.56
CA TRP A 37 -6.43 -5.63 3.44
C TRP A 37 -7.14 -6.53 2.42
N TRP A 38 -8.42 -6.29 2.15
CA TRP A 38 -9.23 -7.07 1.22
C TRP A 38 -8.72 -7.00 -0.23
N ALA A 39 -7.97 -5.97 -0.61
CA ALA A 39 -7.30 -5.89 -1.92
C ALA A 39 -6.45 -7.14 -2.22
N PHE A 40 -5.91 -7.75 -1.16
CA PHE A 40 -5.03 -8.91 -1.28
C PHE A 40 -5.74 -10.25 -1.03
N HIS A 41 -7.08 -10.29 -0.89
CA HIS A 41 -7.78 -11.53 -0.50
C HIS A 41 -7.58 -12.69 -1.47
N ARG A 42 -7.32 -12.41 -2.77
CA ARG A 42 -7.00 -13.41 -3.79
C ARG A 42 -5.51 -13.75 -3.83
N VAL A 43 -4.65 -12.83 -3.43
CA VAL A 43 -3.18 -12.99 -3.40
C VAL A 43 -2.73 -13.75 -2.16
N ILE A 44 -3.30 -13.47 -0.99
CA ILE A 44 -2.94 -14.11 0.28
C ILE A 44 -2.90 -15.65 0.18
N PRO A 45 -3.90 -16.35 -0.39
CA PRO A 45 -3.85 -17.80 -0.51
C PRO A 45 -2.71 -18.34 -1.39
N LEU A 46 -2.21 -17.51 -2.32
CA LEU A 46 -1.10 -17.87 -3.21
C LEU A 46 0.24 -17.77 -2.48
N LEU A 47 0.48 -16.66 -1.79
CA LEU A 47 1.70 -16.40 -1.02
C LEU A 47 1.80 -17.30 0.21
N ALA A 48 0.68 -17.55 0.89
CA ALA A 48 0.63 -18.32 2.13
C ALA A 48 0.93 -19.82 1.97
N ARG A 49 1.19 -20.29 0.76
CA ARG A 49 1.67 -21.66 0.50
C ARG A 49 3.11 -21.86 0.97
N THR A 50 3.91 -20.80 0.91
CA THR A 50 5.35 -20.85 1.18
C THR A 50 5.80 -19.78 2.18
N HIS A 51 4.99 -18.74 2.47
CA HIS A 51 5.35 -17.62 3.32
C HIS A 51 4.32 -17.38 4.42
N ARG A 52 4.75 -16.67 5.47
CA ARG A 52 3.87 -16.09 6.48
C ARG A 52 3.40 -14.72 5.97
N VAL A 53 2.12 -14.58 5.72
CA VAL A 53 1.54 -13.38 5.11
C VAL A 53 0.75 -12.60 6.15
N THR A 54 1.04 -11.32 6.25
CA THR A 54 0.25 -10.33 6.99
C THR A 54 -0.24 -9.28 6.02
N ALA A 55 -1.53 -8.95 6.04
CA ALA A 55 -2.09 -7.80 5.32
C ALA A 55 -2.78 -6.88 6.33
N VAL A 56 -2.37 -5.63 6.37
CA VAL A 56 -2.81 -4.63 7.35
C VAL A 56 -3.85 -3.70 6.77
N ASP A 57 -4.82 -3.28 7.59
CA ASP A 57 -5.59 -2.07 7.37
C ASP A 57 -4.85 -0.88 7.98
N LEU A 58 -4.55 0.13 7.19
CA LEU A 58 -3.90 1.35 7.69
C LEU A 58 -4.82 2.08 8.70
N ARG A 59 -4.23 2.96 9.54
CA ARG A 59 -5.03 3.79 10.46
C ARG A 59 -6.14 4.53 9.72
N GLY A 60 -7.37 4.48 10.24
CA GLY A 60 -8.53 5.11 9.61
C GLY A 60 -9.09 4.39 8.39
N TRP A 61 -8.60 3.19 8.07
CA TRP A 61 -9.06 2.36 6.95
C TRP A 61 -9.58 1.01 7.44
N GLY A 62 -10.34 0.33 6.59
CA GLY A 62 -10.80 -1.03 6.85
C GLY A 62 -11.46 -1.19 8.21
N ASP A 63 -10.98 -2.13 9.00
CA ASP A 63 -11.40 -2.39 10.37
C ASP A 63 -10.46 -1.75 11.43
N SER A 64 -9.42 -1.02 11.01
CA SER A 64 -8.56 -0.24 11.91
C SER A 64 -9.30 0.94 12.54
N SER A 65 -8.83 1.41 13.69
CA SER A 65 -9.44 2.50 14.42
C SER A 65 -9.23 3.85 13.72
N HIS A 66 -10.19 4.75 13.91
CA HIS A 66 -10.06 6.17 13.58
C HIS A 66 -9.45 6.87 14.80
N ALA A 67 -8.12 6.91 14.86
CA ALA A 67 -7.39 7.54 15.94
C ALA A 67 -7.56 9.06 15.92
N ASP A 68 -7.48 9.68 17.10
CA ASP A 68 -7.20 11.11 17.19
C ASP A 68 -5.73 11.35 16.80
N GLY A 69 -5.47 12.41 16.03
CA GLY A 69 -4.12 12.79 15.61
C GLY A 69 -3.94 12.78 14.10
N ASP A 70 -2.68 12.71 13.68
CA ASP A 70 -2.29 12.83 12.28
C ASP A 70 -2.45 11.52 11.50
N TYR A 71 -2.60 11.69 10.18
CA TYR A 71 -2.76 10.61 9.21
C TYR A 71 -1.78 10.79 8.05
N ASP A 72 -0.69 11.53 8.29
CA ASP A 72 0.38 11.73 7.31
C ASP A 72 1.23 10.48 7.10
N SER A 73 2.07 10.49 6.09
CA SER A 73 2.91 9.33 5.76
C SER A 73 3.95 9.04 6.84
N ALA A 74 4.40 10.04 7.61
CA ALA A 74 5.34 9.84 8.71
C ALA A 74 4.69 9.09 9.87
N THR A 75 3.46 9.48 10.23
CA THR A 75 2.67 8.80 11.26
C THR A 75 2.32 7.36 10.86
N VAL A 76 1.94 7.14 9.60
CA VAL A 76 1.65 5.79 9.08
C VAL A 76 2.93 4.94 8.99
N ALA A 77 4.08 5.52 8.69
CA ALA A 77 5.37 4.82 8.71
C ALA A 77 5.72 4.29 10.11
N GLU A 78 5.48 5.11 11.15
CA GLU A 78 5.66 4.70 12.54
C GLU A 78 4.68 3.57 12.94
N ASP A 79 3.44 3.60 12.45
CA ASP A 79 2.51 2.49 12.64
C ASP A 79 3.05 1.17 12.07
N LEU A 80 3.59 1.23 10.85
CA LEU A 80 4.16 0.05 10.20
C LEU A 80 5.39 -0.47 10.95
N HIS A 81 6.27 0.42 11.42
CA HIS A 81 7.42 0.06 12.24
C HIS A 81 6.99 -0.65 13.53
N GLN A 82 6.05 -0.08 14.28
CA GLN A 82 5.55 -0.69 15.51
C GLN A 82 4.77 -2.00 15.25
N LEU A 83 4.06 -2.10 14.14
CA LEU A 83 3.43 -3.37 13.72
C LEU A 83 4.48 -4.45 13.46
N VAL A 84 5.55 -4.14 12.71
CA VAL A 84 6.64 -5.09 12.44
C VAL A 84 7.35 -5.48 13.74
N GLY A 85 7.58 -4.53 14.64
CA GLY A 85 8.10 -4.81 15.99
C GLY A 85 7.20 -5.78 16.77
N HIS A 86 5.87 -5.58 16.71
CA HIS A 86 4.90 -6.52 17.30
C HIS A 86 4.98 -7.91 16.66
N LEU A 87 5.00 -7.99 15.32
CA LEU A 87 5.16 -9.25 14.59
C LEU A 87 6.49 -9.93 14.93
N GLY A 88 7.56 -9.16 15.15
CA GLY A 88 8.87 -9.65 15.61
C GLY A 88 8.79 -10.37 16.94
N HIS A 89 8.02 -9.86 17.90
CA HIS A 89 7.77 -10.54 19.18
C HIS A 89 7.01 -11.86 19.02
N LEU A 90 6.28 -12.04 17.91
CA LEU A 90 5.62 -13.28 17.52
C LEU A 90 6.52 -14.20 16.66
N GLY A 91 7.81 -13.84 16.47
CA GLY A 91 8.74 -14.56 15.62
C GLY A 91 8.52 -14.36 14.11
N GLN A 92 7.98 -13.21 13.73
CA GLN A 92 7.60 -12.86 12.35
C GLN A 92 8.24 -11.56 11.84
N GLY A 93 9.43 -11.22 12.20
CA GLY A 93 10.15 -10.06 11.70
C GLY A 93 11.59 -10.43 11.41
N PRO A 94 12.33 -9.69 10.55
CA PRO A 94 11.95 -8.64 9.60
C PRO A 94 11.07 -9.14 8.44
N VAL A 95 10.49 -8.22 7.64
CA VAL A 95 9.47 -8.56 6.65
C VAL A 95 9.88 -8.22 5.21
N HIS A 96 9.40 -8.95 4.22
CA HIS A 96 9.29 -8.47 2.85
C HIS A 96 8.11 -7.50 2.79
N LEU A 97 8.37 -6.22 2.58
CA LEU A 97 7.37 -5.16 2.58
C LEU A 97 6.86 -4.93 1.15
N ALA A 98 5.56 -5.10 0.93
CA ALA A 98 4.92 -4.80 -0.36
C ALA A 98 3.81 -3.75 -0.16
N ALA A 99 3.99 -2.59 -0.77
CA ALA A 99 3.08 -1.45 -0.66
C ALA A 99 2.50 -1.06 -2.02
N GLN A 100 1.28 -0.53 -2.02
CA GLN A 100 0.56 -0.13 -3.22
C GLN A 100 0.09 1.32 -3.13
N ASP A 101 0.13 2.04 -4.29
CA ASP A 101 -0.48 3.35 -4.46
C ASP A 101 -0.05 4.37 -3.38
N ILE A 102 -1.00 5.09 -2.79
CA ILE A 102 -0.78 6.18 -1.83
C ILE A 102 -0.03 5.75 -0.55
N SER A 103 -0.06 4.46 -0.19
CA SER A 103 0.71 3.97 0.95
C SER A 103 2.23 3.92 0.69
N GLY A 104 2.65 4.06 -0.55
CA GLY A 104 4.06 4.03 -0.96
C GLY A 104 4.94 5.03 -0.20
N GLY A 105 4.44 6.24 0.08
CA GLY A 105 5.17 7.25 0.85
C GLY A 105 5.46 6.82 2.28
N ALA A 106 4.47 6.23 2.96
CA ALA A 106 4.65 5.71 4.32
C ALA A 106 5.58 4.48 4.35
N ALA A 107 5.39 3.56 3.41
CA ALA A 107 6.22 2.37 3.30
C ALA A 107 7.68 2.73 2.98
N PHE A 108 7.92 3.70 2.09
CA PHE A 108 9.26 4.24 1.80
C PHE A 108 9.92 4.83 3.05
N ARG A 109 9.20 5.69 3.80
CA ARG A 109 9.72 6.27 5.05
C ARG A 109 10.11 5.20 6.06
N PHE A 110 9.25 4.21 6.25
CA PHE A 110 9.51 3.09 7.15
C PHE A 110 10.76 2.32 6.72
N ALA A 111 10.85 1.89 5.46
CA ALA A 111 11.99 1.11 4.96
C ALA A 111 13.30 1.90 4.95
N ALA A 112 13.26 3.21 4.69
CA ALA A 112 14.44 4.08 4.72
C ALA A 112 14.93 4.34 6.15
N ALA A 113 14.02 4.47 7.12
CA ALA A 113 14.36 4.72 8.53
C ALA A 113 14.78 3.46 9.29
N HIS A 114 14.24 2.29 8.92
CA HIS A 114 14.42 1.02 9.61
C HIS A 114 14.75 -0.13 8.63
N PRO A 115 15.86 -0.02 7.89
CA PRO A 115 16.24 -1.06 6.91
C PRO A 115 16.49 -2.43 7.56
N GLU A 116 16.80 -2.49 8.86
CA GLU A 116 16.95 -3.73 9.63
C GLU A 116 15.65 -4.52 9.80
N ASP A 117 14.49 -3.86 9.69
CA ASP A 117 13.17 -4.46 9.81
C ASP A 117 12.60 -4.90 8.45
N VAL A 118 13.30 -4.61 7.35
CA VAL A 118 12.83 -4.84 5.98
C VAL A 118 13.80 -5.75 5.23
N LEU A 119 13.31 -6.93 4.81
CA LEU A 119 14.10 -7.89 4.00
C LEU A 119 14.21 -7.44 2.54
N SER A 120 13.12 -6.92 2.00
CA SER A 120 13.03 -6.30 0.67
C SER A 120 11.85 -5.35 0.59
N PHE A 121 11.87 -4.45 -0.37
CA PHE A 121 10.82 -3.49 -0.65
C PHE A 121 10.19 -3.74 -2.02
N THR A 122 8.87 -3.88 -2.09
CA THR A 122 8.12 -3.93 -3.36
C THR A 122 7.13 -2.78 -3.43
N GLY A 123 7.26 -1.93 -4.44
CA GLY A 123 6.29 -0.90 -4.77
C GLY A 123 5.41 -1.32 -5.94
N THR A 124 4.08 -1.19 -5.79
CA THR A 124 3.11 -1.53 -6.83
C THR A 124 2.27 -0.31 -7.18
N GLU A 125 2.25 0.11 -8.45
CA GLU A 125 1.47 1.27 -8.92
C GLU A 125 1.59 2.49 -8.00
N MET A 126 2.77 2.73 -7.44
CA MET A 126 3.04 3.80 -6.49
C MET A 126 3.99 4.87 -7.05
N GLY A 127 3.89 6.03 -6.49
CA GLY A 127 4.84 7.12 -6.65
C GLY A 127 5.19 7.74 -5.31
N LEU A 128 6.07 8.74 -5.33
CA LEU A 128 6.47 9.48 -4.14
C LEU A 128 6.29 10.98 -4.35
N ALA A 129 5.84 11.66 -3.31
CA ALA A 129 5.83 13.12 -3.24
C ALA A 129 7.25 13.65 -3.48
N GLY A 130 7.37 14.72 -4.26
CA GLY A 130 8.66 15.27 -4.67
C GLY A 130 9.31 14.59 -5.88
N PHE A 131 8.75 13.45 -6.31
CA PHE A 131 9.19 12.69 -7.49
C PHE A 131 8.09 12.56 -8.54
N GLY A 132 7.12 13.48 -8.53
CA GLY A 132 6.09 13.62 -9.56
C GLY A 132 4.70 13.15 -9.14
N LEU A 133 4.53 12.49 -7.99
CA LEU A 133 3.21 12.00 -7.53
C LEU A 133 2.22 13.16 -7.33
N GLU A 134 2.68 14.29 -6.81
CA GLU A 134 1.89 15.51 -6.63
C GLU A 134 1.32 16.07 -7.94
N GLY A 135 1.96 15.79 -9.06
CA GLY A 135 1.50 16.17 -10.39
C GLY A 135 0.16 15.53 -10.79
N LEU A 136 -0.18 14.39 -10.16
CA LEU A 136 -1.47 13.75 -10.36
C LEU A 136 -2.66 14.57 -9.82
N ALA A 137 -2.43 15.62 -9.03
CA ALA A 137 -3.47 16.57 -8.62
C ALA A 137 -3.82 17.60 -9.72
N ASP A 138 -3.01 17.74 -10.76
CA ASP A 138 -3.25 18.68 -11.85
C ASP A 138 -4.09 18.04 -12.96
N ILE A 139 -5.41 18.24 -12.88
CA ILE A 139 -6.37 17.74 -13.87
C ILE A 139 -6.17 18.31 -15.28
N THR A 140 -5.47 19.43 -15.44
CA THR A 140 -5.21 20.04 -16.75
C THR A 140 -4.09 19.31 -17.50
N HIS A 141 -3.29 18.51 -16.82
CA HIS A 141 -2.18 17.71 -17.37
C HIS A 141 -2.39 16.20 -17.17
N GLY A 142 -3.65 15.76 -17.10
CA GLY A 142 -3.97 14.33 -17.04
C GLY A 142 -4.04 13.74 -15.63
N GLY A 143 -4.05 14.59 -14.61
CA GLY A 143 -4.26 14.18 -13.22
C GLY A 143 -5.71 13.85 -12.92
N SER A 144 -5.99 13.48 -11.68
CA SER A 144 -7.29 13.01 -11.24
C SER A 144 -7.97 13.97 -10.26
N TRP A 145 -9.22 14.33 -10.54
CA TRP A 145 -10.01 15.29 -9.77
C TRP A 145 -10.19 14.89 -8.30
N HIS A 146 -10.24 13.58 -8.01
CA HIS A 146 -10.49 13.08 -6.66
C HIS A 146 -9.39 13.48 -5.66
N ILE A 147 -8.15 13.64 -6.13
CA ILE A 147 -7.03 14.07 -5.28
C ILE A 147 -7.32 15.45 -4.70
N GLY A 148 -7.72 16.39 -5.53
CA GLY A 148 -8.11 17.73 -5.06
C GLY A 148 -9.35 17.72 -4.16
N ALA A 149 -10.35 16.90 -4.49
CA ALA A 149 -11.56 16.77 -3.70
C ALA A 149 -11.30 16.16 -2.31
N LEU A 150 -10.49 15.08 -2.25
CA LEU A 150 -10.17 14.42 -0.98
C LEU A 150 -9.29 15.27 -0.07
N THR A 151 -8.47 16.17 -0.61
CA THR A 151 -7.62 17.06 0.18
C THR A 151 -8.34 18.31 0.68
N ALA A 152 -9.46 18.70 0.06
CA ALA A 152 -10.20 19.92 0.41
C ALA A 152 -10.93 19.73 1.75
N PRO A 153 -10.82 20.69 2.71
CA PRO A 153 -11.45 20.56 4.02
C PRO A 153 -12.98 20.45 3.93
N GLY A 154 -13.55 19.39 4.52
CA GLY A 154 -14.99 19.14 4.59
C GLY A 154 -15.66 18.72 3.28
N ILE A 155 -14.92 18.72 2.16
CA ILE A 155 -15.48 18.35 0.87
C ILE A 155 -15.71 16.83 0.74
N PRO A 156 -14.81 15.93 1.18
CA PRO A 156 -15.08 14.50 1.14
C PRO A 156 -16.38 14.12 1.85
N GLU A 157 -16.56 14.60 3.08
CA GLU A 157 -17.77 14.34 3.87
C GLU A 157 -19.02 14.93 3.20
N LEU A 158 -18.92 16.15 2.67
CA LEU A 158 -20.04 16.82 1.99
C LEU A 158 -20.48 16.09 0.71
N LEU A 159 -19.54 15.59 -0.08
CA LEU A 159 -19.83 15.00 -1.39
C LEU A 159 -20.07 13.48 -1.34
N LEU A 160 -19.38 12.78 -0.44
CA LEU A 160 -19.27 11.34 -0.46
C LEU A 160 -20.04 10.64 0.67
N ALA A 161 -20.35 11.33 1.80
CA ALA A 161 -21.09 10.70 2.88
C ALA A 161 -22.47 10.20 2.44
N GLY A 162 -22.71 8.90 2.64
CA GLY A 162 -23.91 8.21 2.19
C GLY A 162 -23.93 7.86 0.69
N ARG A 163 -22.82 8.09 -0.03
CA ARG A 163 -22.63 7.78 -1.46
C ARG A 163 -21.37 6.96 -1.73
N GLU A 164 -20.81 6.35 -0.70
CA GLU A 164 -19.55 5.60 -0.80
C GLU A 164 -19.65 4.48 -1.84
N ARG A 165 -20.77 3.76 -1.87
CA ARG A 165 -20.98 2.68 -2.83
C ARG A 165 -21.04 3.18 -4.27
N GLU A 166 -21.72 4.29 -4.51
CA GLU A 166 -21.80 4.92 -5.82
C GLU A 166 -20.44 5.42 -6.28
N PHE A 167 -19.72 6.11 -5.38
CA PHE A 167 -18.39 6.61 -5.67
C PHE A 167 -17.41 5.49 -5.99
N LEU A 168 -17.36 4.45 -5.16
CA LEU A 168 -16.44 3.32 -5.34
C LEU A 168 -16.82 2.47 -6.55
N GLY A 169 -18.09 2.09 -6.67
CA GLY A 169 -18.55 1.12 -7.67
C GLY A 169 -18.82 1.72 -9.05
N GLU A 170 -19.16 3.01 -9.16
CA GLU A 170 -19.52 3.64 -10.43
C GLU A 170 -18.40 4.53 -10.97
N TRP A 171 -17.47 4.96 -10.14
CA TRP A 171 -16.37 5.81 -10.57
C TRP A 171 -14.98 5.30 -10.16
N ALA A 172 -14.65 5.15 -8.89
CA ALA A 172 -13.26 4.97 -8.44
C ALA A 172 -12.64 3.68 -9.03
N PHE A 173 -13.23 2.53 -8.76
CA PHE A 173 -12.73 1.28 -9.34
C PHE A 173 -12.86 1.23 -10.86
N PRO A 174 -14.02 1.54 -11.50
CA PRO A 174 -14.11 1.53 -12.96
C PRO A 174 -13.14 2.46 -13.68
N ALA A 175 -12.81 3.61 -13.10
CA ALA A 175 -11.89 4.58 -13.71
C ALA A 175 -10.43 4.10 -13.75
N MET A 176 -10.04 3.19 -12.85
CA MET A 176 -8.65 2.76 -12.66
C MET A 176 -8.43 1.26 -12.94
N THR A 177 -9.48 0.51 -13.28
CA THR A 177 -9.43 -0.94 -13.58
C THR A 177 -9.40 -1.13 -15.10
N ALA A 178 -8.45 -1.92 -15.61
CA ALA A 178 -8.36 -2.29 -17.03
C ALA A 178 -8.99 -3.66 -17.31
N VAL A 179 -9.01 -4.58 -16.35
CA VAL A 179 -9.54 -5.94 -16.52
C VAL A 179 -11.03 -5.98 -16.19
N PRO A 180 -11.93 -6.17 -17.18
CA PRO A 180 -13.36 -6.18 -16.94
C PRO A 180 -13.78 -7.25 -15.92
N GLY A 181 -14.53 -6.84 -14.91
CA GLY A 181 -15.06 -7.76 -13.88
C GLY A 181 -14.03 -8.23 -12.82
N ALA A 182 -12.80 -7.73 -12.86
CA ALA A 182 -11.79 -8.06 -11.86
C ALA A 182 -12.19 -7.57 -10.46
N VAL A 183 -12.76 -6.38 -10.37
CA VAL A 183 -13.36 -5.87 -9.14
C VAL A 183 -14.84 -6.25 -9.15
N THR A 184 -15.24 -7.11 -8.21
CA THR A 184 -16.58 -7.69 -8.14
C THR A 184 -17.53 -6.85 -7.27
N ALA A 185 -18.82 -7.16 -7.34
CA ALA A 185 -19.82 -6.54 -6.46
C ALA A 185 -19.58 -6.86 -4.97
N GLU A 186 -18.93 -7.98 -4.66
CA GLU A 186 -18.50 -8.33 -3.30
C GLU A 186 -17.36 -7.43 -2.85
N ASP A 187 -16.36 -7.22 -3.70
CA ASP A 187 -15.24 -6.31 -3.42
C ASP A 187 -15.75 -4.89 -3.14
N ILE A 188 -16.64 -4.37 -4.00
CA ILE A 188 -17.26 -3.06 -3.79
C ILE A 188 -18.03 -3.01 -2.47
N THR A 189 -18.72 -4.09 -2.10
CA THR A 189 -19.46 -4.14 -0.83
C THR A 189 -18.52 -4.07 0.38
N GLU A 190 -17.40 -4.81 0.32
CA GLU A 190 -16.44 -4.84 1.43
C GLU A 190 -15.72 -3.48 1.58
N PHE A 191 -15.27 -2.87 0.49
CA PHE A 191 -14.66 -1.54 0.53
C PHE A 191 -15.66 -0.46 0.97
N THR A 192 -16.90 -0.50 0.47
CA THR A 192 -17.96 0.42 0.90
C THR A 192 -18.20 0.35 2.41
N ARG A 193 -18.19 -0.84 2.99
CA ARG A 193 -18.40 -1.05 4.43
C ARG A 193 -17.39 -0.25 5.26
N ALA A 194 -16.14 -0.24 4.84
CA ALA A 194 -15.07 0.48 5.53
C ALA A 194 -15.26 2.01 5.46
N PHE A 195 -15.54 2.54 4.27
CA PHE A 195 -15.71 3.98 4.04
C PHE A 195 -17.03 4.54 4.60
N ALA A 196 -18.09 3.73 4.68
CA ALA A 196 -19.39 4.15 5.23
C ALA A 196 -19.42 4.27 6.77
N ARG A 197 -18.33 3.95 7.46
CA ARG A 197 -18.19 4.17 8.90
C ARG A 197 -18.13 5.69 9.21
N PRO A 198 -18.53 6.13 10.41
CA PRO A 198 -18.25 7.50 10.84
C PRO A 198 -16.76 7.81 10.66
N ASP A 199 -16.44 8.97 10.10
CA ASP A 199 -15.06 9.38 9.76
C ASP A 199 -14.31 8.44 8.79
N GLY A 200 -14.99 7.59 8.03
CA GLY A 200 -14.41 6.57 7.15
C GLY A 200 -13.47 7.10 6.04
N TRP A 201 -13.54 8.40 5.74
CA TRP A 201 -12.66 9.07 4.77
C TRP A 201 -11.38 9.62 5.39
N ARG A 202 -11.24 9.62 6.72
CA ARG A 202 -10.17 10.30 7.45
C ARG A 202 -8.77 9.81 7.07
N GLY A 203 -8.60 8.50 6.93
CA GLY A 203 -7.33 7.90 6.50
C GLY A 203 -6.93 8.36 5.10
N ALA A 204 -7.85 8.27 4.14
CA ALA A 204 -7.60 8.70 2.75
C ALA A 204 -7.28 10.20 2.68
N VAL A 205 -8.09 11.03 3.32
CA VAL A 205 -7.89 12.48 3.38
C VAL A 205 -6.51 12.83 3.94
N GLY A 206 -6.07 12.15 4.99
CA GLY A 206 -4.77 12.38 5.61
C GLY A 206 -3.62 12.07 4.67
N LEU A 207 -3.59 10.90 4.07
CA LEU A 207 -2.53 10.49 3.14
C LEU A 207 -2.48 11.36 1.87
N TYR A 208 -3.64 11.74 1.30
CA TYR A 208 -3.64 12.64 0.14
C TYR A 208 -3.14 14.05 0.48
N ARG A 209 -3.46 14.58 1.66
CA ARG A 209 -2.89 15.86 2.12
C ARG A 209 -1.39 15.77 2.33
N SER A 210 -0.93 14.69 2.92
CA SER A 210 0.48 14.35 3.11
C SER A 210 1.21 14.35 1.76
N MET A 211 0.70 13.59 0.80
CA MET A 211 1.22 13.51 -0.56
C MET A 211 1.45 14.89 -1.21
N LEU A 212 0.55 15.85 -1.00
CA LEU A 212 0.68 17.18 -1.59
C LEU A 212 1.62 18.12 -0.81
N ALA A 213 1.97 17.80 0.43
CA ALA A 213 2.69 18.70 1.33
C ALA A 213 4.16 18.30 1.56
N GLU A 214 4.51 17.02 1.47
CA GLU A 214 5.78 16.49 2.01
C GLU A 214 6.87 16.23 0.98
N GLY A 215 6.73 16.72 -0.26
CA GLY A 215 7.68 16.47 -1.33
C GLY A 215 9.13 16.86 -1.00
N ASP A 216 9.36 17.99 -0.32
CA ASP A 216 10.71 18.41 0.09
C ASP A 216 11.32 17.47 1.13
N GLU A 217 10.50 17.00 2.05
CA GLU A 217 10.91 16.07 3.10
C GLU A 217 11.26 14.69 2.50
N ILE A 218 10.42 14.15 1.64
CA ILE A 218 10.70 12.89 0.92
C ILE A 218 11.98 12.98 0.09
N ARG A 219 12.22 14.11 -0.62
CA ARG A 219 13.49 14.34 -1.34
C ARG A 219 14.69 14.34 -0.39
N THR A 220 14.53 14.93 0.79
CA THR A 220 15.59 14.95 1.81
C THR A 220 15.89 13.53 2.30
N ILE A 221 14.88 12.73 2.64
CA ILE A 221 15.06 11.33 3.04
C ILE A 221 15.75 10.55 1.91
N ALA A 222 15.25 10.63 0.68
CA ALA A 222 15.84 9.94 -0.46
C ALA A 222 17.33 10.27 -0.70
N SER A 223 17.73 11.51 -0.41
CA SER A 223 19.12 11.95 -0.59
C SER A 223 20.04 11.58 0.58
N THR A 224 19.50 11.39 1.78
CA THR A 224 20.29 11.13 3.01
C THR A 224 20.24 9.68 3.47
N THR A 225 19.11 9.05 3.28
CA THR A 225 18.81 7.66 3.68
C THR A 225 18.01 6.95 2.57
N PRO A 226 18.60 6.72 1.37
CA PRO A 226 17.92 6.00 0.30
C PRO A 226 17.58 4.58 0.73
N LEU A 227 16.69 3.91 -0.01
CA LEU A 227 16.47 2.48 0.17
C LEU A 227 17.76 1.72 -0.13
N THR A 228 18.18 0.89 0.81
CA THR A 228 19.38 0.02 0.69
C THR A 228 19.02 -1.46 0.59
N VAL A 229 17.75 -1.79 0.75
CA VAL A 229 17.24 -3.16 0.64
C VAL A 229 16.93 -3.52 -0.82
N PRO A 230 16.98 -4.81 -1.21
CA PRO A 230 16.54 -5.24 -2.53
C PRO A 230 15.15 -4.68 -2.86
N THR A 231 14.98 -4.11 -4.05
CA THR A 231 13.78 -3.34 -4.42
C THR A 231 13.18 -3.84 -5.73
N LEU A 232 11.85 -4.06 -5.72
CA LEU A 232 11.04 -4.44 -6.88
C LEU A 232 10.00 -3.37 -7.19
N ALA A 233 9.87 -2.99 -8.45
CA ALA A 233 8.76 -2.20 -8.98
C ALA A 233 7.78 -3.09 -9.75
N ILE A 234 6.49 -3.06 -9.40
CA ILE A 234 5.44 -3.70 -10.18
C ILE A 234 4.54 -2.62 -10.76
N GLY A 235 4.44 -2.55 -12.08
CA GLY A 235 3.59 -1.62 -12.81
C GLY A 235 2.45 -2.31 -13.53
N GLY A 236 1.33 -1.60 -13.64
CA GLY A 236 0.17 -1.91 -14.48
C GLY A 236 -0.10 -0.73 -15.42
N SER A 237 -1.24 -0.06 -15.29
CA SER A 237 -1.63 1.08 -16.15
C SER A 237 -0.74 2.32 -15.99
N GLY A 238 -0.11 2.50 -14.84
CA GLY A 238 0.86 3.57 -14.59
C GLY A 238 2.17 3.41 -15.38
N GLY A 239 2.35 2.28 -16.05
CA GLY A 239 3.55 1.99 -16.83
C GLY A 239 4.82 2.06 -15.98
N PRO A 240 5.90 2.67 -16.48
CA PRO A 240 7.18 2.71 -15.76
C PRO A 240 7.23 3.74 -14.63
N PHE A 241 6.12 4.35 -14.22
CA PHE A 241 6.12 5.41 -13.22
C PHE A 241 6.67 4.94 -11.87
N THR A 242 6.25 3.77 -11.41
CA THR A 242 6.74 3.17 -10.15
C THR A 242 8.23 2.85 -10.24
N GLU A 243 8.67 2.20 -11.31
CA GLU A 243 10.10 1.92 -11.57
C GLU A 243 10.93 3.20 -11.63
N THR A 244 10.47 4.21 -12.38
CA THR A 244 11.13 5.50 -12.50
C THR A 244 11.28 6.20 -11.15
N THR A 245 10.25 6.13 -10.31
CA THR A 245 10.27 6.70 -8.96
C THR A 245 11.26 5.95 -8.07
N LEU A 246 11.17 4.62 -8.01
CA LEU A 246 12.02 3.81 -7.13
C LEU A 246 13.50 3.88 -7.51
N ASN A 247 13.83 3.97 -8.78
CA ASN A 247 15.21 4.19 -9.23
C ASN A 247 15.83 5.51 -8.73
N GLN A 248 15.02 6.50 -8.37
CA GLN A 248 15.52 7.78 -7.85
C GLN A 248 15.77 7.78 -6.35
N VAL A 249 15.23 6.78 -5.64
CA VAL A 249 15.25 6.73 -4.16
C VAL A 249 15.90 5.48 -3.60
N THR A 250 16.41 4.61 -4.46
CA THR A 250 17.10 3.36 -4.09
C THR A 250 18.59 3.48 -4.37
N ASP A 251 19.41 3.10 -3.39
CA ASP A 251 20.87 2.92 -3.58
C ASP A 251 21.11 1.46 -4.02
N GLY A 252 21.15 1.24 -5.32
CA GLY A 252 21.26 -0.08 -5.93
C GLY A 252 20.39 -0.26 -7.16
N THR A 253 20.17 -1.51 -7.54
CA THR A 253 19.36 -1.87 -8.71
C THR A 253 17.91 -2.10 -8.29
N VAL A 254 16.97 -1.51 -9.03
CA VAL A 254 15.55 -1.81 -8.91
C VAL A 254 15.19 -2.85 -9.96
N GLU A 255 14.68 -4.00 -9.51
CA GLU A 255 14.03 -4.95 -10.41
C GLU A 255 12.67 -4.40 -10.83
N SER A 256 12.20 -4.74 -12.02
CA SER A 256 10.95 -4.22 -12.56
C SER A 256 10.14 -5.28 -13.29
N VAL A 257 8.86 -5.31 -13.01
CA VAL A 257 7.87 -6.16 -13.71
C VAL A 257 6.72 -5.28 -14.17
N GLN A 258 6.53 -5.20 -15.49
CA GLN A 258 5.41 -4.50 -16.08
C GLN A 258 4.33 -5.51 -16.52
N LEU A 259 3.12 -5.39 -15.95
CA LEU A 259 1.99 -6.24 -16.28
C LEU A 259 1.13 -5.58 -17.38
N GLU A 260 1.14 -6.16 -18.57
CA GLU A 260 0.39 -5.65 -19.70
C GLU A 260 -1.13 -5.89 -19.53
N ASN A 261 -1.93 -4.92 -19.94
CA ASN A 261 -3.40 -4.95 -19.89
C ASN A 261 -3.98 -5.10 -18.46
N VAL A 262 -3.21 -4.72 -17.45
CA VAL A 262 -3.62 -4.66 -16.05
C VAL A 262 -3.75 -3.20 -15.64
N GLY A 263 -4.79 -2.86 -14.90
CA GLY A 263 -5.03 -1.51 -14.41
C GLY A 263 -4.22 -1.22 -13.13
N HIS A 264 -4.72 -0.23 -12.39
CA HIS A 264 -4.08 0.24 -11.17
C HIS A 264 -4.23 -0.73 -9.99
N HIS A 265 -5.33 -1.47 -9.92
CA HIS A 265 -5.61 -2.40 -8.82
C HIS A 265 -5.01 -3.78 -9.08
N VAL A 266 -3.68 -3.82 -9.26
CA VAL A 266 -2.92 -5.01 -9.70
C VAL A 266 -3.27 -6.28 -8.91
N PRO A 267 -3.33 -6.29 -7.55
CA PRO A 267 -3.65 -7.50 -6.78
C PRO A 267 -5.08 -8.03 -7.02
N LEU A 268 -6.01 -7.14 -7.38
CA LEU A 268 -7.40 -7.52 -7.70
C LEU A 268 -7.55 -7.95 -9.16
N GLU A 269 -6.82 -7.30 -10.07
CA GLU A 269 -6.94 -7.49 -11.51
C GLU A 269 -6.13 -8.68 -12.03
N ALA A 270 -4.98 -8.94 -11.44
CA ALA A 270 -4.05 -9.98 -11.86
C ALA A 270 -3.38 -10.68 -10.66
N PRO A 271 -4.15 -11.28 -9.73
CA PRO A 271 -3.62 -11.83 -8.47
C PRO A 271 -2.55 -12.89 -8.68
N GLU A 272 -2.68 -13.75 -9.68
CA GLU A 272 -1.70 -14.79 -9.99
C GLU A 272 -0.39 -14.20 -10.55
N ALA A 273 -0.48 -13.21 -11.43
CA ALA A 273 0.69 -12.56 -12.02
C ALA A 273 1.43 -11.74 -10.95
N PHE A 274 0.69 -11.00 -10.11
CA PHE A 274 1.24 -10.28 -8.97
C PHE A 274 1.96 -11.21 -8.00
N ALA A 275 1.29 -12.29 -7.56
CA ALA A 275 1.87 -13.26 -6.64
C ALA A 275 3.11 -13.94 -7.24
N THR A 276 3.11 -14.26 -8.53
CA THR A 276 4.26 -14.86 -9.22
C THR A 276 5.46 -13.93 -9.25
N ALA A 277 5.25 -12.65 -9.60
CA ALA A 277 6.32 -11.66 -9.62
C ALA A 277 6.91 -11.44 -8.21
N LEU A 278 6.04 -11.27 -7.22
CA LEU A 278 6.44 -11.05 -5.84
C LEU A 278 7.19 -12.26 -5.26
N LEU A 279 6.70 -13.48 -5.46
CA LEU A 279 7.36 -14.69 -4.98
C LEU A 279 8.72 -14.91 -5.66
N ALA A 280 8.83 -14.73 -6.98
CA ALA A 280 10.10 -14.87 -7.68
C ALA A 280 11.17 -13.93 -7.12
N PHE A 281 10.81 -12.69 -6.82
CA PHE A 281 11.69 -11.70 -6.20
C PHE A 281 12.07 -12.08 -4.76
N ILE A 282 11.10 -12.42 -3.91
CA ILE A 282 11.32 -12.81 -2.51
C ILE A 282 12.22 -14.04 -2.43
N ASP A 283 11.94 -15.07 -3.23
CA ASP A 283 12.74 -16.29 -3.26
C ASP A 283 14.21 -16.00 -3.66
N GLY A 284 14.44 -15.05 -4.57
CA GLY A 284 15.78 -14.57 -4.93
C GLY A 284 16.50 -13.95 -3.72
N VAL A 285 15.84 -13.02 -3.03
CA VAL A 285 16.39 -12.36 -1.85
C VAL A 285 16.69 -13.36 -0.74
N ASP A 286 15.80 -14.30 -0.46
CA ASP A 286 15.98 -15.31 0.59
C ASP A 286 17.13 -16.28 0.28
N ASN A 287 17.31 -16.66 -0.98
CA ASN A 287 18.40 -17.49 -1.41
C ASN A 287 19.76 -16.80 -1.24
N ASP A 288 19.87 -15.52 -1.62
CA ASP A 288 21.10 -14.76 -1.49
C ASP A 288 21.51 -14.63 0.00
N ARG A 289 20.54 -14.36 0.88
CA ARG A 289 20.74 -14.26 2.34
C ARG A 289 21.14 -15.59 3.01
N SER A 290 20.75 -16.70 2.43
CA SER A 290 21.09 -18.04 2.96
C SER A 290 22.51 -18.49 2.58
N THR A 291 23.15 -17.78 1.65
CA THR A 291 24.52 -18.09 1.17
C THR A 291 25.60 -17.23 1.82
N ASP A 292 25.22 -16.16 2.52
CA ASP A 292 26.10 -15.27 3.31
C ASP A 292 26.13 -15.71 4.79
#